data_e58e977914320cb3222cff146cf1ea44
#
_entry.id   e58e977914320cb3222cff146cf1ea44
#
_cell.length_a   1.000
_cell.length_b   1.000
_cell.length_c   1.000
_cell.angle_alpha   90.00
_cell.angle_beta   90.00
_cell.angle_gamma   90.00
#
_symmetry.space_group_name_H-M   'P 1'
#
loop_
_entity.id
_entity.type
_entity.pdbx_description
1 polymer ?
#
loop_
_entity_poly.entity_id
_entity_poly.type
_entity_poly.pdbx_seq_one_letter_code
_entity_poly.pdbx_strand_id
1 'polypeptide(L)'
;MKGEISTFDYNAHPAVRWSLLQHMRKSPKHYKHALSNASADTRARSRGSAVHTLVFEPDTYPDRFVTYDAPKSKGEGSRKAWQAFQEDASARGLCILDPEDAERAIGCAVSIRTNAKAAEYLAAGQGRAEIPITWQDLDTGLQCKARLDYLRNDRLLLDLKSSPST
;
A
#
# COMPACT_ATOMS: atom_id res chain seq x y z
N MET A 1 -21.89 -5.34 16.40
CA MET A 1 -20.42 -5.23 16.25
C MET A 1 -20.09 -5.49 14.80
N LYS A 2 -19.53 -4.50 14.07
CA LYS A 2 -19.02 -4.72 12.71
C LYS A 2 -17.66 -5.40 12.87
N GLY A 3 -17.54 -6.67 12.45
CA GLY A 3 -16.31 -7.44 12.57
C GLY A 3 -15.19 -6.75 11.78
N GLU A 4 -13.98 -6.74 12.33
CA GLU A 4 -12.79 -6.33 11.59
C GLU A 4 -12.52 -7.34 10.49
N ILE A 5 -12.34 -6.86 9.27
CA ILE A 5 -11.97 -7.71 8.14
C ILE A 5 -10.44 -7.73 8.06
N SER A 6 -9.84 -8.91 7.97
CA SER A 6 -8.39 -9.02 7.75
C SER A 6 -8.00 -8.41 6.40
N THR A 7 -6.73 -8.05 6.21
CA THR A 7 -6.27 -7.49 4.92
C THR A 7 -6.56 -8.43 3.75
N PHE A 8 -6.47 -9.74 3.98
CA PHE A 8 -6.82 -10.75 2.99
C PHE A 8 -8.32 -10.71 2.68
N ASP A 9 -9.18 -10.72 3.69
CA ASP A 9 -10.64 -10.67 3.52
C ASP A 9 -11.08 -9.36 2.88
N TYR A 10 -10.39 -8.24 3.22
CA TYR A 10 -10.64 -6.95 2.58
C TYR A 10 -10.47 -7.02 1.07
N ASN A 11 -9.43 -7.66 0.57
CA ASN A 11 -9.19 -7.76 -0.87
C ASN A 11 -10.21 -8.67 -1.57
N ALA A 12 -10.59 -9.77 -0.96
CA ALA A 12 -11.59 -10.71 -1.47
C ALA A 12 -13.04 -10.21 -1.32
N HIS A 13 -13.29 -9.26 -0.40
CA HIS A 13 -14.64 -8.79 -0.11
C HIS A 13 -15.26 -8.06 -1.33
N PRO A 14 -16.47 -8.38 -1.75
CA PRO A 14 -17.08 -7.87 -3.00
C PRO A 14 -17.55 -6.40 -2.93
N ALA A 15 -17.50 -5.76 -1.75
CA ALA A 15 -17.95 -4.38 -1.59
C ALA A 15 -17.21 -3.40 -2.50
N VAL A 16 -17.88 -2.32 -2.86
CA VAL A 16 -17.36 -1.26 -3.73
C VAL A 16 -16.28 -0.46 -3.00
N ARG A 17 -15.21 -0.11 -3.71
CA ARG A 17 -14.16 0.79 -3.24
C ARG A 17 -13.95 1.95 -4.19
N TRP A 18 -13.55 3.10 -3.66
CA TRP A 18 -13.36 4.32 -4.46
C TRP A 18 -12.38 4.13 -5.63
N SER A 19 -11.26 3.43 -5.42
CA SER A 19 -10.26 3.22 -6.46
C SER A 19 -10.77 2.46 -7.69
N LEU A 20 -11.87 1.70 -7.55
CA LEU A 20 -12.58 1.08 -8.66
C LEU A 20 -13.73 1.98 -9.16
N LEU A 21 -14.50 2.54 -8.23
CA LEU A 21 -15.69 3.32 -8.56
C LEU A 21 -15.35 4.55 -9.43
N GLN A 22 -14.19 5.16 -9.24
CA GLN A 22 -13.73 6.29 -10.07
C GLN A 22 -13.72 5.97 -11.58
N HIS A 23 -13.60 4.70 -11.99
CA HIS A 23 -13.66 4.31 -13.40
C HIS A 23 -15.05 4.48 -14.02
N MET A 24 -16.12 4.51 -13.19
CA MET A 24 -17.48 4.83 -13.64
C MET A 24 -17.60 6.23 -14.25
N ARG A 25 -16.72 7.18 -13.83
CA ARG A 25 -16.67 8.54 -14.42
C ARG A 25 -16.38 8.51 -15.92
N LYS A 26 -15.73 7.46 -16.41
CA LYS A 26 -15.49 7.25 -17.85
C LYS A 26 -16.62 6.49 -18.48
N SER A 27 -16.97 5.33 -17.96
CA SER A 27 -18.17 4.54 -18.32
C SER A 27 -18.27 3.28 -17.46
N PRO A 28 -19.45 2.63 -17.40
CA PRO A 28 -19.62 1.32 -16.78
C PRO A 28 -18.71 0.24 -17.37
N LYS A 29 -18.38 0.31 -18.66
CA LYS A 29 -17.43 -0.62 -19.32
C LYS A 29 -16.02 -0.51 -18.72
N HIS A 30 -15.54 0.69 -18.44
CA HIS A 30 -14.25 0.91 -17.79
C HIS A 30 -14.24 0.35 -16.35
N TYR A 31 -15.33 0.54 -15.61
CA TYR A 31 -15.47 -0.04 -14.28
C TYR A 31 -15.42 -1.58 -14.33
N LYS A 32 -16.21 -2.20 -15.22
CA LYS A 32 -16.22 -3.65 -15.40
C LYS A 32 -14.82 -4.18 -15.78
N HIS A 33 -14.13 -3.51 -16.68
CA HIS A 33 -12.76 -3.85 -17.05
C HIS A 33 -11.80 -3.78 -15.86
N ALA A 34 -11.88 -2.72 -15.04
CA ALA A 34 -11.05 -2.54 -13.86
C ALA A 34 -11.33 -3.59 -12.75
N LEU A 35 -12.58 -4.08 -12.66
CA LEU A 35 -12.94 -5.19 -11.77
C LEU A 35 -12.27 -6.50 -12.18
N SER A 36 -12.24 -6.79 -13.48
CA SER A 36 -11.71 -8.05 -14.01
C SER A 36 -10.20 -8.06 -14.17
N ASN A 37 -9.57 -6.87 -14.19
CA ASN A 37 -8.13 -6.74 -14.39
C ASN A 37 -7.53 -6.02 -13.19
N ALA A 38 -6.86 -6.78 -12.33
CA ALA A 38 -6.06 -6.18 -11.27
C ALA A 38 -5.05 -5.21 -11.91
N SER A 39 -5.06 -3.96 -11.46
CA SER A 39 -4.05 -3.01 -11.92
C SER A 39 -2.68 -3.52 -11.49
N ALA A 40 -1.79 -3.73 -12.45
CA ALA A 40 -0.41 -4.10 -12.15
C ALA A 40 0.19 -3.07 -11.17
N ASP A 41 1.00 -3.56 -10.26
CA ASP A 41 1.72 -2.69 -9.35
C ASP A 41 2.68 -1.81 -10.16
N THR A 42 2.48 -0.51 -10.06
CA THR A 42 3.38 0.45 -10.67
C THR A 42 4.50 0.79 -9.68
N ARG A 43 5.69 1.14 -10.19
CA ARG A 43 6.82 1.60 -9.38
C ARG A 43 6.40 2.68 -8.36
N ALA A 44 5.56 3.63 -8.78
CA ALA A 44 5.04 4.68 -7.89
C ALA A 44 4.15 4.13 -6.77
N ARG A 45 3.32 3.11 -7.07
CA ARG A 45 2.46 2.46 -6.07
C ARG A 45 3.29 1.67 -5.07
N SER A 46 4.26 0.87 -5.54
CA SER A 46 5.14 0.09 -4.66
C SER A 46 5.93 0.99 -3.72
N ARG A 47 6.49 2.11 -4.22
CA ARG A 47 7.15 3.12 -3.40
C ARG A 47 6.19 3.76 -2.39
N GLY A 48 4.98 4.15 -2.80
CA GLY A 48 3.96 4.69 -1.90
C GLY A 48 3.62 3.71 -0.78
N SER A 49 3.40 2.43 -1.12
CA SER A 49 3.16 1.38 -0.14
C SER A 49 4.32 1.18 0.84
N ALA A 50 5.56 1.27 0.36
CA ALA A 50 6.75 1.21 1.21
C ALA A 50 6.81 2.37 2.21
N VAL A 51 6.50 3.61 1.77
CA VAL A 51 6.41 4.79 2.67
C VAL A 51 5.35 4.57 3.75
N HIS A 52 4.14 4.12 3.37
CA HIS A 52 3.07 3.81 4.32
C HIS A 52 3.51 2.80 5.37
N THR A 53 4.11 1.69 4.92
CA THR A 53 4.62 0.65 5.83
C THR A 53 5.67 1.19 6.78
N LEU A 54 6.67 1.93 6.29
CA LEU A 54 7.72 2.52 7.11
C LEU A 54 7.20 3.56 8.11
N VAL A 55 6.12 4.28 7.78
CA VAL A 55 5.54 5.27 8.68
C VAL A 55 4.66 4.62 9.75
N PHE A 56 3.78 3.70 9.36
CA PHE A 56 2.74 3.18 10.25
C PHE A 56 3.06 1.82 10.87
N GLU A 57 3.82 0.95 10.16
CA GLU A 57 4.13 -0.42 10.55
C GLU A 57 5.60 -0.79 10.24
N PRO A 58 6.60 -0.01 10.72
CA PRO A 58 8.01 -0.15 10.30
C PRO A 58 8.57 -1.57 10.49
N ASP A 59 8.15 -2.26 11.53
CA ASP A 59 8.63 -3.60 11.85
C ASP A 59 8.21 -4.64 10.81
N THR A 60 7.15 -4.37 10.03
CA THR A 60 6.67 -5.26 8.97
C THR A 60 7.33 -5.00 7.60
N TYR A 61 8.18 -3.97 7.51
CA TYR A 61 8.81 -3.61 6.24
C TYR A 61 9.67 -4.73 5.64
N PRO A 62 10.55 -5.41 6.40
CA PRO A 62 11.36 -6.50 5.83
C PRO A 62 10.57 -7.72 5.40
N ASP A 63 9.34 -7.89 5.91
CA ASP A 63 8.44 -8.98 5.55
C ASP A 63 7.61 -8.67 4.29
N ARG A 64 7.66 -7.42 3.81
CA ARG A 64 6.87 -6.95 2.66
C ARG A 64 7.71 -6.49 1.47
N PHE A 65 8.93 -6.02 1.72
CA PHE A 65 9.76 -5.38 0.70
C PHE A 65 11.18 -5.92 0.70
N VAL A 66 11.77 -5.97 -0.50
CA VAL A 66 13.16 -6.36 -0.70
C VAL A 66 13.76 -5.53 -1.85
N THR A 67 15.06 -5.29 -1.79
CA THR A 67 15.83 -4.63 -2.86
C THR A 67 16.82 -5.60 -3.48
N TYR A 68 17.12 -5.38 -4.76
CA TYR A 68 18.16 -6.11 -5.48
C TYR A 68 19.36 -5.20 -5.72
N ASP A 69 20.38 -5.36 -4.91
CA ASP A 69 21.55 -4.46 -4.88
C ASP A 69 22.67 -4.91 -5.83
N ALA A 70 22.52 -6.08 -6.49
CA ALA A 70 23.53 -6.55 -7.44
C ALA A 70 23.48 -5.73 -8.74
N PRO A 71 24.65 -5.44 -9.35
CA PRO A 71 24.71 -4.66 -10.57
C PRO A 71 23.97 -5.36 -11.70
N LYS A 72 23.06 -4.63 -12.36
CA LYS A 72 22.30 -5.10 -13.53
C LYS A 72 23.21 -5.11 -14.75
N SER A 73 24.07 -6.12 -14.90
CA SER A 73 24.86 -6.32 -16.10
C SER A 73 24.05 -7.00 -17.20
N LYS A 74 24.45 -6.82 -18.48
CA LYS A 74 23.77 -7.45 -19.62
C LYS A 74 24.14 -8.93 -19.83
N GLY A 75 25.00 -9.50 -18.98
CA GLY A 75 25.46 -10.88 -19.07
C GLY A 75 24.38 -11.92 -18.71
N GLU A 76 24.53 -13.13 -19.24
CA GLU A 76 23.59 -14.24 -18.96
C GLU A 76 23.56 -14.60 -17.48
N GLY A 77 24.70 -14.58 -16.78
CA GLY A 77 24.77 -14.81 -15.33
C GLY A 77 23.95 -13.81 -14.53
N SER A 78 24.02 -12.51 -14.88
CA SER A 78 23.24 -11.47 -14.23
C SER A 78 21.73 -11.63 -14.46
N ARG A 79 21.33 -12.08 -15.66
CA ARG A 79 19.92 -12.37 -15.96
C ARG A 79 19.39 -13.54 -15.17
N LYS A 80 20.16 -14.63 -15.07
CA LYS A 80 19.81 -15.80 -14.25
C LYS A 80 19.70 -15.44 -12.75
N ALA A 81 20.64 -14.67 -12.23
CA ALA A 81 20.63 -14.20 -10.85
C ALA A 81 19.40 -13.32 -10.55
N TRP A 82 19.06 -12.40 -11.46
CA TRP A 82 17.87 -11.58 -11.34
C TRP A 82 16.58 -12.42 -11.38
N GLN A 83 16.48 -13.37 -12.28
CA GLN A 83 15.31 -14.26 -12.37
C GLN A 83 15.14 -15.09 -11.10
N ALA A 84 16.22 -15.70 -10.58
CA ALA A 84 16.18 -16.46 -9.34
C ALA A 84 15.75 -15.58 -8.16
N PHE A 85 16.21 -14.32 -8.09
CA PHE A 85 15.80 -13.37 -7.09
C PHE A 85 14.30 -13.02 -7.19
N GLN A 86 13.79 -12.82 -8.42
CA GLN A 86 12.36 -12.56 -8.61
C GLN A 86 11.49 -13.77 -8.20
N GLU A 87 11.94 -14.98 -8.50
CA GLU A 87 11.25 -16.22 -8.11
C GLU A 87 11.21 -16.37 -6.59
N ASP A 88 12.33 -16.13 -5.89
CA ASP A 88 12.40 -16.16 -4.42
C ASP A 88 11.49 -15.09 -3.80
N ALA A 89 11.60 -13.84 -4.26
CA ALA A 89 10.75 -12.75 -3.77
C ALA A 89 9.26 -13.05 -3.98
N SER A 90 8.90 -13.57 -5.14
CA SER A 90 7.52 -13.98 -5.45
C SER A 90 7.03 -15.12 -4.56
N ALA A 91 7.86 -16.14 -4.33
CA ALA A 91 7.53 -17.25 -3.45
C ALA A 91 7.30 -16.81 -2.00
N ARG A 92 7.99 -15.77 -1.57
CA ARG A 92 7.85 -15.16 -0.23
C ARG A 92 6.79 -14.07 -0.17
N GLY A 93 6.14 -13.71 -1.29
CA GLY A 93 5.15 -12.64 -1.36
C GLY A 93 5.74 -11.23 -1.17
N LEU A 94 7.04 -11.05 -1.44
CA LEU A 94 7.73 -9.77 -1.28
C LEU A 94 7.59 -8.89 -2.51
N CYS A 95 7.40 -7.59 -2.27
CA CYS A 95 7.46 -6.57 -3.29
C CYS A 95 8.91 -6.14 -3.52
N ILE A 96 9.40 -6.28 -4.75
CA ILE A 96 10.75 -5.84 -5.11
C ILE A 96 10.72 -4.33 -5.36
N LEU A 97 11.52 -3.59 -4.63
CA LEU A 97 11.77 -2.17 -4.82
C LEU A 97 13.10 -1.95 -5.56
N ASP A 98 13.12 -0.95 -6.41
CA ASP A 98 14.38 -0.39 -6.91
C ASP A 98 15.13 0.24 -5.73
N PRO A 99 16.46 0.05 -5.60
CA PRO A 99 17.24 0.61 -4.48
C PRO A 99 17.00 2.11 -4.26
N GLU A 100 16.96 2.89 -5.34
CA GLU A 100 16.66 4.33 -5.28
C GLU A 100 15.27 4.63 -4.70
N ASP A 101 14.26 3.82 -5.04
CA ASP A 101 12.91 3.98 -4.49
C ASP A 101 12.82 3.56 -3.02
N ALA A 102 13.60 2.55 -2.62
CA ALA A 102 13.72 2.15 -1.22
C ALA A 102 14.37 3.26 -0.37
N GLU A 103 15.48 3.84 -0.84
CA GLU A 103 16.14 4.99 -0.18
C GLU A 103 15.19 6.18 -0.06
N ARG A 104 14.48 6.52 -1.13
CA ARG A 104 13.48 7.60 -1.10
C ARG A 104 12.34 7.32 -0.13
N ALA A 105 11.86 6.09 -0.07
CA ALA A 105 10.81 5.70 0.87
C ALA A 105 11.29 5.84 2.32
N ILE A 106 12.51 5.38 2.62
CA ILE A 106 13.13 5.53 3.93
C ILE A 106 13.31 7.01 4.29
N GLY A 107 13.84 7.82 3.36
CA GLY A 107 14.01 9.26 3.57
C GLY A 107 12.70 9.98 3.87
N CYS A 108 11.63 9.66 3.13
CA CYS A 108 10.28 10.19 3.39
C CYS A 108 9.79 9.79 4.79
N ALA A 109 9.90 8.52 5.16
CA ALA A 109 9.45 8.04 6.45
C ALA A 109 10.24 8.67 7.62
N VAL A 110 11.56 8.80 7.48
CA VAL A 110 12.41 9.50 8.45
C VAL A 110 11.96 10.94 8.60
N SER A 111 11.77 11.68 7.49
CA SER A 111 11.32 13.08 7.51
C SER A 111 9.98 13.24 8.23
N ILE A 112 9.03 12.34 8.01
CA ILE A 112 7.73 12.36 8.67
C ILE A 112 7.89 12.07 10.17
N ARG A 113 8.64 11.03 10.54
CA ARG A 113 8.78 10.59 11.93
C ARG A 113 9.65 11.51 12.78
N THR A 114 10.56 12.28 12.17
CA THR A 114 11.39 13.28 12.87
C THR A 114 10.75 14.66 12.91
N ASN A 115 9.70 14.91 12.13
CA ASN A 115 8.92 16.13 12.24
C ASN A 115 8.13 16.11 13.56
N ALA A 116 8.37 17.09 14.45
CA ALA A 116 7.80 17.12 15.79
C ALA A 116 6.26 17.00 15.80
N LYS A 117 5.59 17.69 14.88
CA LYS A 117 4.13 17.67 14.82
C LYS A 117 3.59 16.33 14.25
N ALA A 118 4.24 15.77 13.23
CA ALA A 118 3.85 14.47 12.69
C ALA A 118 4.11 13.36 13.71
N ALA A 119 5.25 13.40 14.41
CA ALA A 119 5.58 12.46 15.47
C ALA A 119 4.55 12.48 16.62
N GLU A 120 4.03 13.63 17.00
CA GLU A 120 2.93 13.77 17.97
C GLU A 120 1.67 13.00 17.52
N TYR A 121 1.32 13.09 16.22
CA TYR A 121 0.20 12.34 15.66
C TYR A 121 0.45 10.83 15.57
N LEU A 122 1.71 10.43 15.41
CA LEU A 122 2.13 9.03 15.22
C LEU A 122 2.60 8.36 16.53
N ALA A 123 2.52 9.04 17.66
CA ALA A 123 3.02 8.54 18.94
C ALA A 123 2.59 7.08 19.20
N ALA A 124 3.55 6.24 19.60
CA ALA A 124 3.37 4.80 19.75
C ALA A 124 2.20 4.43 20.66
N GLY A 125 1.45 3.40 20.30
CA GLY A 125 0.33 2.87 21.08
C GLY A 125 -0.97 3.70 21.00
N GLN A 126 -0.97 4.80 20.24
CA GLN A 126 -2.14 5.68 20.13
C GLN A 126 -3.10 5.35 19.00
N GLY A 127 -2.89 4.31 18.23
CA GLY A 127 -3.75 3.96 17.12
C GLY A 127 -3.41 2.63 16.46
N ARG A 128 -4.10 2.35 15.34
CA ARG A 128 -3.90 1.15 14.52
C ARG A 128 -3.79 1.54 13.05
N ALA A 129 -2.86 0.89 12.34
CA ALA A 129 -2.66 1.06 10.90
C ALA A 129 -3.54 0.12 10.07
N GLU A 130 -3.73 0.47 8.80
CA GLU A 130 -4.31 -0.39 7.75
C GLU A 130 -5.65 -1.02 8.11
N ILE A 131 -6.54 -0.27 8.78
CA ILE A 131 -7.82 -0.77 9.29
C ILE A 131 -8.84 -0.90 8.17
N PRO A 132 -9.31 -2.10 7.85
CA PRO A 132 -10.38 -2.30 6.91
C PRO A 132 -11.72 -1.95 7.54
N ILE A 133 -12.55 -1.21 6.81
CA ILE A 133 -13.91 -0.88 7.19
C ILE A 133 -14.88 -1.19 6.06
N THR A 134 -16.12 -1.54 6.43
CA THR A 134 -17.24 -1.70 5.51
C THR A 134 -18.46 -0.98 6.04
N TRP A 135 -19.27 -0.44 5.13
CA TRP A 135 -20.55 0.18 5.44
C TRP A 135 -21.52 -0.01 4.30
N GLN A 136 -22.79 0.18 4.60
CA GLN A 136 -23.82 0.31 3.57
C GLN A 136 -24.07 1.79 3.31
N ASP A 137 -23.96 2.20 2.06
CA ASP A 137 -24.34 3.55 1.64
C ASP A 137 -25.85 3.68 1.73
N LEU A 138 -26.33 4.68 2.44
CA LEU A 138 -27.76 4.83 2.77
C LEU A 138 -28.61 5.23 1.58
N ASP A 139 -28.05 5.96 0.62
CA ASP A 139 -28.79 6.48 -0.53
C ASP A 139 -28.92 5.42 -1.62
N THR A 140 -27.87 4.63 -1.84
CA THR A 140 -27.82 3.65 -2.93
C THR A 140 -28.03 2.20 -2.47
N GLY A 141 -27.92 1.93 -1.16
CA GLY A 141 -27.93 0.58 -0.61
C GLY A 141 -26.68 -0.25 -0.91
N LEU A 142 -25.68 0.33 -1.57
CA LEU A 142 -24.46 -0.38 -1.95
C LEU A 142 -23.59 -0.70 -0.73
N GLN A 143 -23.03 -1.91 -0.70
CA GLN A 143 -21.97 -2.26 0.24
C GLN A 143 -20.67 -1.62 -0.21
N CYS A 144 -20.09 -0.78 0.65
CA CYS A 144 -18.86 -0.05 0.42
C CYS A 144 -17.76 -0.56 1.34
N LYS A 145 -16.50 -0.39 0.91
CA LYS A 145 -15.32 -0.68 1.73
C LYS A 145 -14.24 0.37 1.55
N ALA A 146 -13.49 0.61 2.62
CA ALA A 146 -12.26 1.37 2.61
C ALA A 146 -11.25 0.73 3.55
N ARG A 147 -9.98 1.11 3.38
CA ARG A 147 -8.91 0.78 4.31
C ARG A 147 -8.32 2.10 4.78
N LEU A 148 -8.38 2.32 6.09
CA LEU A 148 -7.87 3.52 6.73
C LEU A 148 -6.36 3.37 6.91
N ASP A 149 -5.58 4.38 6.54
CA ASP A 149 -4.13 4.31 6.68
C ASP A 149 -3.73 4.21 8.17
N TYR A 150 -4.30 5.07 9.01
CA TYR A 150 -4.08 5.01 10.45
C TYR A 150 -5.25 5.65 11.22
N LEU A 151 -5.78 4.94 12.21
CA LEU A 151 -6.84 5.42 13.09
C LEU A 151 -6.35 5.45 14.53
N ARG A 152 -6.28 6.63 15.11
CA ARG A 152 -5.93 6.84 16.51
C ARG A 152 -7.07 6.41 17.45
N ASN A 153 -6.73 6.09 18.68
CA ASN A 153 -7.70 5.70 19.71
C ASN A 153 -8.68 6.82 20.06
N ASP A 154 -8.29 8.08 19.90
CA ASP A 154 -9.15 9.27 20.06
C ASP A 154 -10.01 9.58 18.82
N ARG A 155 -10.12 8.64 17.87
CA ARG A 155 -10.89 8.71 16.64
C ARG A 155 -10.34 9.69 15.58
N LEU A 156 -9.08 10.11 15.70
CA LEU A 156 -8.42 10.88 14.66
C LEU A 156 -7.98 9.93 13.53
N LEU A 157 -8.43 10.22 12.32
CA LEU A 157 -7.98 9.52 11.10
C LEU A 157 -6.81 10.27 10.50
N LEU A 158 -5.71 9.55 10.26
CA LEU A 158 -4.56 10.03 9.50
C LEU A 158 -4.54 9.32 8.15
N ASP A 159 -4.40 10.11 7.09
CA ASP A 159 -4.29 9.63 5.71
C ASP A 159 -3.00 10.18 5.12
N LEU A 160 -2.12 9.32 4.67
CA LEU A 160 -0.82 9.68 4.13
C LEU A 160 -0.86 9.72 2.61
N LYS A 161 -0.54 10.87 2.04
CA LYS A 161 -0.44 11.03 0.58
C LYS A 161 0.99 11.34 0.17
N SER A 162 1.54 10.50 -0.69
CA SER A 162 2.78 10.79 -1.39
C SER A 162 2.46 11.40 -2.75
N SER A 163 3.08 12.52 -3.08
CA SER A 163 3.03 13.10 -4.42
C SER A 163 4.43 13.07 -5.05
N PRO A 164 4.53 12.99 -6.38
CA PRO A 164 5.80 13.27 -7.04
C PRO A 164 6.22 14.70 -6.68
N SER A 165 7.47 14.91 -6.30
CA SER A 165 8.01 16.26 -6.19
C SER A 165 7.94 16.94 -7.55
N THR A 166 7.30 18.08 -7.59
CA THR A 166 7.36 19.02 -8.73
C THR A 166 8.75 19.62 -8.83
#